data_f29a772232dfc24e1b9426b15c27596a
#
_entry.id   f29a772232dfc24e1b9426b15c27596a
#
_cell.length_a   1.000
_cell.length_b   1.000
_cell.length_c   1.000
_cell.angle_alpha   90.00
_cell.angle_beta   90.00
_cell.angle_gamma   90.00
#
_symmetry.space_group_name_H-M   'P 1'
#
loop_
_entity.id
_entity.type
_entity.pdbx_description
1 polymer ?
#
loop_
_entity_poly.entity_id
_entity_poly.type
_entity_poly.pdbx_seq_one_letter_code
_entity_poly.pdbx_strand_id
1 'polypeptide(L)'
;MRYPVNYIAISKKFKKGSHNGVDFGWSSKNGGKNQPIYAVEEGKVIYCQTQTSGGKVLHIKHSNGYVSEYAHLDTWLVKKGDKVKRGQKIGTMGKTGNASGEHLHFGLYKGTKINYNDGSKWVDPIKYLVKTDDQKVGATTNKNYDIKEAAYIAKTVTSKDGLNVRNKASVLGKKVGFLEYKAKVKEYETSGSWSKLDYCADEWVSTKHLKKTS
;
A
#
# COMPACT_ATOMS: atom_id res chain seq x y z
N MET A 1 3.59 -5.49 -0.72
CA MET A 1 2.89 -4.21 -1.07
C MET A 1 1.61 -4.10 -0.27
N ARG A 2 1.22 -2.90 0.22
CA ARG A 2 -0.11 -2.68 0.82
C ARG A 2 -1.18 -2.48 -0.26
N TYR A 3 -2.47 -2.59 0.09
CA TYR A 3 -3.55 -2.14 -0.80
C TYR A 3 -3.50 -0.62 -1.03
N PRO A 4 -3.88 -0.12 -2.23
CA PRO A 4 -3.81 1.31 -2.56
C PRO A 4 -4.91 2.15 -1.91
N VAL A 5 -5.85 1.53 -1.21
CA VAL A 5 -7.02 2.15 -0.56
C VAL A 5 -7.12 1.70 0.89
N ASN A 6 -7.75 2.51 1.76
CA ASN A 6 -8.01 2.10 3.14
C ASN A 6 -9.26 1.23 3.28
N TYR A 7 -10.23 1.38 2.35
CA TYR A 7 -11.41 0.51 2.26
C TYR A 7 -11.27 -0.38 1.03
N ILE A 8 -10.96 -1.65 1.26
CA ILE A 8 -10.75 -2.64 0.20
C ILE A 8 -12.10 -3.14 -0.29
N ALA A 9 -12.61 -2.53 -1.35
CA ALA A 9 -13.88 -2.88 -1.99
C ALA A 9 -13.64 -3.17 -3.47
N ILE A 10 -13.37 -4.43 -3.80
CA ILE A 10 -13.05 -4.86 -5.16
C ILE A 10 -14.33 -4.99 -5.99
N SER A 11 -14.47 -4.14 -7.00
CA SER A 11 -15.62 -4.12 -7.91
C SER A 11 -15.38 -4.89 -9.21
N LYS A 12 -14.13 -4.97 -9.69
CA LYS A 12 -13.78 -5.72 -10.90
C LYS A 12 -12.42 -6.39 -10.78
N LYS A 13 -12.35 -7.64 -11.24
CA LYS A 13 -11.14 -8.49 -11.15
C LYS A 13 -10.16 -8.22 -12.27
N PHE A 14 -8.88 -8.51 -12.03
CA PHE A 14 -7.90 -8.72 -13.08
C PHE A 14 -8.36 -9.86 -14.02
N LYS A 15 -8.26 -9.62 -15.33
CA LYS A 15 -8.50 -10.63 -16.37
C LYS A 15 -7.50 -10.41 -17.50
N LYS A 16 -6.51 -11.27 -17.57
CA LYS A 16 -5.43 -11.19 -18.57
C LYS A 16 -6.01 -11.00 -19.98
N GLY A 17 -5.49 -10.02 -20.70
CA GLY A 17 -5.92 -9.70 -22.07
C GLY A 17 -7.18 -8.82 -22.20
N SER A 18 -7.94 -8.59 -21.11
CA SER A 18 -9.13 -7.75 -21.17
C SER A 18 -9.25 -6.73 -20.03
N HIS A 19 -8.64 -6.96 -18.87
CA HIS A 19 -8.61 -6.03 -17.74
C HIS A 19 -7.29 -6.14 -16.99
N ASN A 20 -6.37 -5.24 -17.29
CA ASN A 20 -4.97 -5.31 -16.83
C ASN A 20 -4.75 -4.85 -15.38
N GLY A 21 -5.79 -4.81 -14.56
CA GLY A 21 -5.73 -4.40 -13.17
C GLY A 21 -6.90 -4.92 -12.34
N VAL A 22 -7.08 -4.34 -11.17
CA VAL A 22 -8.20 -4.56 -10.27
C VAL A 22 -8.86 -3.21 -10.01
N ASP A 23 -10.18 -3.16 -10.08
CA ASP A 23 -10.92 -1.94 -9.75
C ASP A 23 -11.36 -1.97 -8.29
N PHE A 24 -11.00 -0.91 -7.56
CA PHE A 24 -11.46 -0.65 -6.21
C PHE A 24 -12.57 0.41 -6.28
N GLY A 25 -13.80 -0.01 -5.95
CA GLY A 25 -14.97 0.85 -5.92
C GLY A 25 -15.10 1.62 -4.60
N TRP A 26 -16.08 2.52 -4.57
CA TRP A 26 -16.49 3.22 -3.36
C TRP A 26 -17.95 2.90 -3.01
N SER A 27 -18.34 3.16 -1.76
CA SER A 27 -19.74 3.26 -1.35
C SER A 27 -19.82 4.20 -0.14
N SER A 28 -21.03 4.68 0.16
CA SER A 28 -21.27 5.48 1.37
C SER A 28 -20.86 4.74 2.66
N LYS A 29 -20.94 3.39 2.64
CA LYS A 29 -20.51 2.51 3.73
C LYS A 29 -18.98 2.31 3.78
N ASN A 30 -18.25 2.64 2.71
CA ASN A 30 -16.81 2.40 2.54
C ASN A 30 -16.02 3.71 2.41
N GLY A 31 -16.34 4.74 3.17
CA GLY A 31 -15.58 5.99 3.21
C GLY A 31 -16.03 7.07 2.20
N GLY A 32 -17.10 6.83 1.43
CA GLY A 32 -17.69 7.84 0.53
C GLY A 32 -16.87 8.09 -0.75
N LYS A 33 -17.10 9.25 -1.38
CA LYS A 33 -16.42 9.70 -2.59
C LYS A 33 -15.02 10.25 -2.30
N ASN A 34 -14.22 10.43 -3.35
CA ASN A 34 -12.87 11.03 -3.32
C ASN A 34 -11.95 10.37 -2.29
N GLN A 35 -12.05 9.05 -2.13
CA GLN A 35 -11.20 8.33 -1.18
C GLN A 35 -9.71 8.59 -1.45
N PRO A 36 -8.89 8.72 -0.40
CA PRO A 36 -7.46 8.87 -0.57
C PRO A 36 -6.85 7.61 -1.19
N ILE A 37 -5.94 7.82 -2.14
CA ILE A 37 -5.16 6.78 -2.81
C ILE A 37 -3.73 6.82 -2.30
N TYR A 38 -3.16 5.66 -2.01
CA TYR A 38 -1.86 5.51 -1.40
C TYR A 38 -0.90 4.70 -2.27
N ALA A 39 0.39 5.04 -2.22
CA ALA A 39 1.44 4.25 -2.86
C ALA A 39 1.51 2.85 -2.21
N VAL A 40 1.41 1.81 -3.02
CA VAL A 40 1.43 0.40 -2.54
C VAL A 40 2.79 -0.02 -2.01
N GLU A 41 3.85 0.62 -2.49
CA GLU A 41 5.25 0.39 -2.09
C GLU A 41 6.05 1.69 -2.32
N GLU A 42 7.22 1.82 -1.70
CA GLU A 42 8.12 2.93 -1.99
C GLU A 42 8.57 2.91 -3.46
N GLY A 43 8.90 4.08 -4.00
CA GLY A 43 9.33 4.15 -5.38
C GLY A 43 9.50 5.57 -5.92
N LYS A 44 9.67 5.65 -7.23
CA LYS A 44 9.78 6.92 -7.98
C LYS A 44 8.61 7.07 -8.94
N VAL A 45 7.96 8.22 -8.93
CA VAL A 45 6.94 8.57 -9.91
C VAL A 45 7.60 8.76 -11.27
N ILE A 46 7.26 7.89 -12.23
CA ILE A 46 7.83 7.92 -13.58
C ILE A 46 6.86 8.46 -14.63
N TYR A 47 5.57 8.51 -14.31
CA TYR A 47 4.51 9.02 -15.16
C TYR A 47 3.41 9.69 -14.33
N CYS A 48 2.92 10.85 -14.78
CA CYS A 48 1.81 11.58 -14.15
C CYS A 48 1.20 12.48 -15.22
N GLN A 49 0.18 11.97 -15.94
CA GLN A 49 -0.44 12.66 -17.08
C GLN A 49 -1.89 12.20 -17.27
N THR A 50 -2.69 13.02 -17.98
CA THR A 50 -4.02 12.64 -18.41
C THR A 50 -3.95 11.82 -19.69
N GLN A 51 -4.67 10.71 -19.73
CA GLN A 51 -4.87 9.84 -20.89
C GLN A 51 -6.34 9.82 -21.28
N THR A 52 -6.66 9.53 -22.53
CA THR A 52 -8.04 9.47 -23.03
C THR A 52 -8.84 8.40 -22.28
N SER A 53 -8.34 7.17 -22.18
CA SER A 53 -9.04 6.07 -21.50
C SER A 53 -8.84 6.07 -19.99
N GLY A 54 -7.62 6.17 -19.51
CA GLY A 54 -7.27 6.08 -18.07
C GLY A 54 -7.57 7.35 -17.27
N GLY A 55 -7.90 8.48 -17.95
CA GLY A 55 -8.07 9.75 -17.26
C GLY A 55 -6.77 10.22 -16.62
N LYS A 56 -6.82 10.74 -15.42
CA LYS A 56 -5.63 11.09 -14.63
C LYS A 56 -4.91 9.82 -14.17
N VAL A 57 -3.73 9.57 -14.73
CA VAL A 57 -2.93 8.35 -14.51
C VAL A 57 -1.59 8.67 -13.87
N LEU A 58 -1.20 7.82 -12.92
CA LEU A 58 0.06 7.87 -12.20
C LEU A 58 0.75 6.51 -12.29
N HIS A 59 2.06 6.49 -12.65
CA HIS A 59 2.87 5.28 -12.54
C HIS A 59 4.01 5.47 -11.55
N ILE A 60 4.20 4.49 -10.66
CA ILE A 60 5.30 4.46 -9.70
C ILE A 60 6.16 3.24 -9.99
N LYS A 61 7.45 3.48 -10.25
CA LYS A 61 8.48 2.43 -10.40
C LYS A 61 9.02 2.07 -9.03
N HIS A 62 8.99 0.79 -8.69
CA HIS A 62 9.49 0.21 -7.45
C HIS A 62 10.85 -0.48 -7.64
N SER A 63 11.62 -0.63 -6.56
CA SER A 63 12.92 -1.31 -6.57
C SER A 63 12.83 -2.82 -6.82
N ASN A 64 11.67 -3.42 -6.53
CA ASN A 64 11.40 -4.85 -6.66
C ASN A 64 11.06 -5.32 -8.10
N GLY A 65 11.27 -4.47 -9.12
CA GLY A 65 11.07 -4.82 -10.52
C GLY A 65 9.64 -4.69 -11.03
N TYR A 66 8.77 -3.98 -10.29
CA TYR A 66 7.40 -3.70 -10.70
C TYR A 66 7.16 -2.21 -10.92
N VAL A 67 6.16 -1.91 -11.73
CA VAL A 67 5.55 -0.58 -11.87
C VAL A 67 4.09 -0.69 -11.49
N SER A 68 3.63 0.12 -10.53
CA SER A 68 2.22 0.25 -10.22
C SER A 68 1.57 1.37 -11.02
N GLU A 69 0.36 1.12 -11.52
CA GLU A 69 -0.51 2.08 -12.21
C GLU A 69 -1.70 2.40 -11.34
N TYR A 70 -2.04 3.69 -11.31
CA TYR A 70 -3.22 4.25 -10.64
C TYR A 70 -3.96 5.10 -11.66
N ALA A 71 -5.14 4.71 -12.09
CA ALA A 71 -5.93 5.42 -13.10
C ALA A 71 -7.28 5.90 -12.56
N HIS A 72 -7.96 6.75 -13.35
CA HIS A 72 -9.22 7.41 -13.04
C HIS A 72 -9.16 8.32 -11.81
N LEU A 73 -7.95 8.81 -11.44
CA LEU A 73 -7.76 9.71 -10.29
C LEU A 73 -8.53 11.03 -10.48
N ASP A 74 -9.00 11.61 -9.38
CA ASP A 74 -9.53 12.97 -9.36
C ASP A 74 -8.40 13.99 -9.21
N THR A 75 -7.50 13.75 -8.25
CA THR A 75 -6.35 14.63 -7.99
C THR A 75 -5.04 13.87 -7.93
N TRP A 76 -3.94 14.55 -8.28
CA TRP A 76 -2.58 14.13 -7.97
C TRP A 76 -2.04 14.97 -6.80
N LEU A 77 -1.38 14.34 -5.85
CA LEU A 77 -0.65 14.98 -4.75
C LEU A 77 0.87 14.85 -4.93
N VAL A 78 1.28 14.24 -6.04
CA VAL A 78 2.68 14.02 -6.42
C VAL A 78 2.84 14.30 -7.91
N LYS A 79 4.08 14.54 -8.36
CA LYS A 79 4.44 14.79 -9.75
C LYS A 79 5.54 13.85 -10.24
N LYS A 80 5.72 13.76 -11.56
CA LYS A 80 6.81 12.99 -12.17
C LYS A 80 8.16 13.41 -11.59
N GLY A 81 8.95 12.42 -11.17
CA GLY A 81 10.26 12.60 -10.56
C GLY A 81 10.25 12.44 -9.04
N ASP A 82 9.11 12.65 -8.36
CA ASP A 82 9.01 12.53 -6.91
C ASP A 82 9.33 11.11 -6.43
N LYS A 83 9.99 11.02 -5.28
CA LYS A 83 10.13 9.78 -4.51
C LYS A 83 8.97 9.70 -3.53
N VAL A 84 8.33 8.54 -3.46
CA VAL A 84 7.23 8.27 -2.54
C VAL A 84 7.58 7.11 -1.62
N LYS A 85 7.03 7.16 -0.40
CA LYS A 85 7.11 6.06 0.56
C LYS A 85 5.91 5.14 0.40
N ARG A 86 6.03 3.87 0.80
CA ARG A 86 4.88 2.97 0.94
C ARG A 86 3.87 3.58 1.92
N GLY A 87 2.58 3.60 1.55
CA GLY A 87 1.52 4.21 2.35
C GLY A 87 1.43 5.73 2.26
N GLN A 88 2.29 6.40 1.50
CA GLN A 88 2.15 7.83 1.25
C GLN A 88 0.90 8.10 0.40
N LYS A 89 0.08 9.08 0.81
CA LYS A 89 -1.05 9.57 0.00
C LYS A 89 -0.52 10.21 -1.28
N ILE A 90 -0.99 9.74 -2.44
CA ILE A 90 -0.51 10.16 -3.76
C ILE A 90 -1.59 10.82 -4.63
N GLY A 91 -2.84 10.74 -4.20
CA GLY A 91 -3.97 11.32 -4.92
C GLY A 91 -5.30 10.97 -4.27
N THR A 92 -6.37 11.21 -5.00
CA THR A 92 -7.73 10.81 -4.61
C THR A 92 -8.39 10.03 -5.74
N MET A 93 -9.29 9.10 -5.36
CA MET A 93 -10.15 8.36 -6.27
C MET A 93 -11.05 9.31 -7.04
N GLY A 94 -11.32 9.03 -8.31
CA GLY A 94 -12.21 9.85 -9.13
C GLY A 94 -12.91 9.05 -10.22
N LYS A 95 -13.34 9.80 -11.24
CA LYS A 95 -14.10 9.28 -12.41
C LYS A 95 -13.56 9.87 -13.70
N THR A 96 -12.27 10.19 -13.78
CA THR A 96 -11.68 10.79 -14.99
C THR A 96 -11.45 9.76 -16.09
N GLY A 97 -11.41 10.22 -17.35
CA GLY A 97 -11.28 9.33 -18.52
C GLY A 97 -12.54 8.52 -18.79
N ASN A 98 -12.38 7.31 -19.30
CA ASN A 98 -13.49 6.44 -19.67
C ASN A 98 -13.95 5.56 -18.49
N ALA A 99 -14.41 6.18 -17.41
CA ALA A 99 -14.89 5.50 -16.22
C ALA A 99 -16.42 5.59 -16.12
N SER A 100 -17.14 4.48 -15.94
CA SER A 100 -18.60 4.45 -15.78
C SER A 100 -19.05 4.99 -14.43
N GLY A 101 -18.23 4.85 -13.39
CA GLY A 101 -18.44 5.31 -12.03
C GLY A 101 -17.14 5.67 -11.35
N GLU A 102 -17.20 6.26 -10.16
CA GLU A 102 -16.02 6.55 -9.37
C GLU A 102 -15.37 5.25 -8.88
N HIS A 103 -14.10 5.03 -9.23
CA HIS A 103 -13.29 3.90 -8.80
C HIS A 103 -11.81 4.18 -9.03
N LEU A 104 -10.95 3.43 -8.37
CA LEU A 104 -9.53 3.33 -8.70
C LEU A 104 -9.33 2.09 -9.58
N HIS A 105 -8.85 2.26 -10.80
CA HIS A 105 -8.21 1.18 -11.53
C HIS A 105 -6.77 1.07 -11.08
N PHE A 106 -6.38 -0.10 -10.56
CA PHE A 106 -5.03 -0.38 -10.08
C PHE A 106 -4.40 -1.52 -10.85
N GLY A 107 -3.33 -1.21 -11.59
CA GLY A 107 -2.54 -2.17 -12.36
C GLY A 107 -1.19 -2.44 -11.72
N LEU A 108 -0.65 -3.65 -11.93
CA LEU A 108 0.71 -4.02 -11.57
C LEU A 108 1.42 -4.65 -12.78
N TYR A 109 2.51 -4.03 -13.19
CA TYR A 109 3.26 -4.40 -14.39
C TYR A 109 4.68 -4.84 -14.01
N LYS A 110 5.11 -6.02 -14.49
CA LYS A 110 6.48 -6.52 -14.27
C LYS A 110 7.42 -5.86 -15.26
N GLY A 111 8.29 -4.97 -14.76
CA GLY A 111 9.22 -4.21 -15.61
C GLY A 111 9.63 -2.89 -15.00
N THR A 112 10.26 -2.04 -15.80
CA THR A 112 10.76 -0.72 -15.37
C THR A 112 9.95 0.45 -15.91
N LYS A 113 9.07 0.19 -16.88
CA LYS A 113 8.16 1.14 -17.52
C LYS A 113 7.00 0.34 -18.13
N ILE A 114 5.78 0.85 -18.03
CA ILE A 114 4.61 0.20 -18.63
C ILE A 114 4.67 0.34 -20.17
N ASN A 115 4.50 -0.80 -20.84
CA ASN A 115 4.22 -0.89 -22.26
C ASN A 115 2.83 -1.52 -22.41
N TYR A 116 1.85 -0.72 -22.78
CA TYR A 116 0.46 -1.18 -22.92
C TYR A 116 0.27 -2.20 -24.04
N ASN A 117 1.19 -2.26 -25.02
CA ASN A 117 1.17 -3.25 -26.11
C ASN A 117 1.71 -4.62 -25.66
N ASP A 118 2.38 -4.71 -24.51
CA ASP A 118 2.87 -5.97 -23.94
C ASP A 118 1.97 -6.43 -22.79
N GLY A 119 0.85 -7.06 -23.14
CA GLY A 119 -0.10 -7.59 -22.17
C GLY A 119 0.44 -8.72 -21.32
N SER A 120 1.57 -9.36 -21.70
CA SER A 120 2.14 -10.52 -21.01
C SER A 120 2.69 -10.17 -19.62
N LYS A 121 3.13 -8.93 -19.41
CA LYS A 121 3.77 -8.44 -18.18
C LYS A 121 2.81 -7.89 -17.14
N TRP A 122 1.53 -7.74 -17.47
CA TRP A 122 0.52 -7.43 -16.47
C TRP A 122 0.27 -8.64 -15.58
N VAL A 123 0.26 -8.43 -14.29
CA VAL A 123 0.04 -9.47 -13.28
C VAL A 123 -1.17 -9.15 -12.42
N ASP A 124 -1.81 -10.18 -11.87
CA ASP A 124 -2.92 -9.99 -10.94
C ASP A 124 -2.42 -9.31 -9.65
N PRO A 125 -2.79 -8.05 -9.40
CA PRO A 125 -2.28 -7.29 -8.26
C PRO A 125 -2.58 -7.95 -6.92
N ILE A 126 -3.72 -8.64 -6.78
CA ILE A 126 -4.16 -9.23 -5.49
C ILE A 126 -3.14 -10.25 -4.96
N LYS A 127 -2.40 -10.91 -5.84
CA LYS A 127 -1.35 -11.87 -5.44
C LYS A 127 -0.18 -11.21 -4.69
N TYR A 128 0.00 -9.90 -4.84
CA TYR A 128 1.12 -9.12 -4.31
C TYR A 128 0.71 -8.15 -3.20
N LEU A 129 -0.60 -7.92 -3.04
CA LEU A 129 -1.13 -6.98 -2.05
C LEU A 129 -1.44 -7.70 -0.74
N VAL A 130 -1.11 -7.05 0.38
CA VAL A 130 -1.35 -7.52 1.73
C VAL A 130 -2.10 -6.43 2.50
N LYS A 131 -3.16 -6.79 3.21
CA LYS A 131 -3.93 -5.88 4.07
C LYS A 131 -3.10 -5.52 5.29
N THR A 132 -3.08 -4.24 5.62
CA THR A 132 -2.46 -3.68 6.83
C THR A 132 -3.54 -3.32 7.86
N ASP A 133 -3.15 -3.07 9.10
CA ASP A 133 -4.10 -2.84 10.21
C ASP A 133 -4.99 -1.61 10.02
N ASP A 134 -4.47 -0.58 9.35
CA ASP A 134 -5.20 0.65 9.01
C ASP A 134 -6.24 0.47 7.90
N GLN A 135 -6.31 -0.72 7.28
CA GLN A 135 -7.19 -1.01 6.16
C GLN A 135 -8.38 -1.87 6.56
N LYS A 136 -9.55 -1.57 5.99
CA LYS A 136 -10.81 -2.28 6.23
C LYS A 136 -11.29 -2.96 4.95
N VAL A 137 -11.86 -4.15 5.08
CA VAL A 137 -12.53 -4.83 3.95
C VAL A 137 -13.93 -4.26 3.81
N GLY A 138 -14.23 -3.72 2.62
CA GLY A 138 -15.53 -3.13 2.33
C GLY A 138 -16.59 -4.20 2.03
N ALA A 139 -17.86 -3.86 2.29
CA ALA A 139 -19.00 -4.76 2.11
C ALA A 139 -19.23 -5.22 0.66
N THR A 140 -18.69 -4.50 -0.32
CA THR A 140 -18.80 -4.84 -1.75
C THR A 140 -17.68 -5.74 -2.25
N THR A 141 -16.75 -6.13 -1.37
CA THR A 141 -15.70 -7.09 -1.75
C THR A 141 -16.35 -8.45 -2.03
N ASN A 142 -16.19 -8.93 -3.26
CA ASN A 142 -16.71 -10.23 -3.66
C ASN A 142 -16.09 -11.31 -2.76
N LYS A 143 -16.92 -12.17 -2.15
CA LYS A 143 -16.52 -13.23 -1.18
C LYS A 143 -15.44 -14.19 -1.70
N ASN A 144 -15.13 -14.16 -3.01
CA ASN A 144 -14.13 -15.02 -3.64
C ASN A 144 -12.72 -14.43 -3.67
N TYR A 145 -12.43 -13.35 -2.91
CA TYR A 145 -11.08 -12.83 -2.75
C TYR A 145 -10.51 -13.21 -1.39
N ASP A 146 -9.41 -13.91 -1.43
CA ASP A 146 -8.57 -14.13 -0.26
C ASP A 146 -7.71 -12.87 -0.03
N ILE A 147 -8.20 -11.97 0.82
CA ILE A 147 -7.47 -10.76 1.20
C ILE A 147 -6.45 -11.14 2.26
N LYS A 148 -5.20 -11.32 1.81
CA LYS A 148 -4.09 -11.63 2.70
C LYS A 148 -3.84 -10.49 3.68
N GLU A 149 -3.77 -10.82 4.96
CA GLU A 149 -3.30 -9.91 6.02
C GLU A 149 -1.77 -10.00 6.14
N ALA A 150 -1.16 -8.90 6.57
CA ALA A 150 0.27 -8.91 6.87
C ALA A 150 0.51 -9.82 8.08
N ALA A 151 1.35 -10.83 7.92
CA ALA A 151 1.74 -11.70 9.02
C ALA A 151 2.52 -10.90 10.07
N TYR A 152 2.20 -11.09 11.32
CA TYR A 152 2.91 -10.47 12.44
C TYR A 152 3.05 -11.43 13.62
N ILE A 153 4.01 -11.17 14.49
CA ILE A 153 4.16 -11.82 15.78
C ILE A 153 3.77 -10.83 16.88
N ALA A 154 2.77 -11.16 17.69
CA ALA A 154 2.40 -10.33 18.84
C ALA A 154 3.53 -10.33 19.87
N LYS A 155 3.97 -9.17 20.30
CA LYS A 155 5.06 -8.94 21.26
C LYS A 155 4.63 -8.00 22.37
N THR A 156 5.31 -8.06 23.50
CA THR A 156 5.12 -7.16 24.64
C THR A 156 6.45 -6.49 24.98
N VAL A 157 6.44 -5.20 25.24
CA VAL A 157 7.61 -4.42 25.69
C VAL A 157 7.98 -4.82 27.11
N THR A 158 9.22 -5.26 27.32
CA THR A 158 9.73 -5.75 28.60
C THR A 158 10.69 -4.78 29.30
N SER A 159 11.15 -3.72 28.61
CA SER A 159 11.96 -2.67 29.23
C SER A 159 11.11 -1.85 30.18
N LYS A 160 11.48 -1.76 31.47
CA LYS A 160 10.79 -0.92 32.46
C LYS A 160 10.85 0.58 32.14
N ASP A 161 11.92 1.01 31.48
CA ASP A 161 12.14 2.38 31.05
C ASP A 161 11.48 2.69 29.68
N GLY A 162 10.67 1.74 29.17
CA GLY A 162 10.07 1.83 27.85
C GLY A 162 11.06 1.57 26.71
N LEU A 163 10.68 1.90 25.49
CA LEU A 163 11.44 1.58 24.29
C LEU A 163 11.30 2.66 23.22
N ASN A 164 12.43 3.20 22.76
CA ASN A 164 12.41 4.18 21.67
C ASN A 164 12.10 3.53 20.33
N VAL A 165 11.15 4.12 19.59
CA VAL A 165 10.89 3.79 18.19
C VAL A 165 11.78 4.65 17.29
N ARG A 166 12.43 4.04 16.32
CA ARG A 166 13.37 4.69 15.41
C ARG A 166 12.99 4.48 13.95
N ASN A 167 13.36 5.42 13.09
CA ASN A 167 13.09 5.35 11.65
C ASN A 167 14.06 4.48 10.85
N LYS A 168 14.94 3.74 11.52
CA LYS A 168 15.88 2.77 10.93
C LYS A 168 16.18 1.67 11.94
N ALA A 169 16.50 0.47 11.46
CA ALA A 169 16.99 -0.66 12.26
C ALA A 169 18.42 -0.39 12.80
N SER A 170 18.63 0.69 13.55
CA SER A 170 19.93 1.15 14.04
C SER A 170 19.78 2.09 15.22
N VAL A 171 20.75 2.07 16.15
CA VAL A 171 20.89 3.05 17.25
C VAL A 171 21.08 4.48 16.74
N LEU A 172 21.60 4.62 15.52
CA LEU A 172 21.77 5.93 14.84
C LEU A 172 20.48 6.41 14.14
N GLY A 173 19.43 5.58 14.08
CA GLY A 173 18.13 5.98 13.56
C GLY A 173 17.50 7.08 14.40
N LYS A 174 16.87 8.08 13.75
CA LYS A 174 16.13 9.16 14.44
C LYS A 174 15.02 8.55 15.31
N LYS A 175 14.90 8.99 16.56
CA LYS A 175 13.76 8.67 17.43
C LYS A 175 12.51 9.30 16.81
N VAL A 176 11.49 8.47 16.53
CA VAL A 176 10.21 8.88 15.93
C VAL A 176 9.02 8.60 16.85
N GLY A 177 9.22 7.82 17.91
CA GLY A 177 8.20 7.49 18.90
C GLY A 177 8.78 6.85 20.15
N PHE A 178 7.89 6.46 21.04
CA PHE A 178 8.21 5.80 22.31
C PHE A 178 7.09 4.80 22.67
N LEU A 179 7.46 3.67 23.22
CA LEU A 179 6.56 2.63 23.72
C LEU A 179 6.79 2.46 25.21
N GLU A 180 5.72 2.43 25.97
CA GLU A 180 5.76 2.22 27.40
C GLU A 180 5.99 0.75 27.78
N TYR A 181 6.40 0.51 29.03
CA TYR A 181 6.48 -0.82 29.59
C TYR A 181 5.15 -1.55 29.49
N LYS A 182 5.18 -2.83 29.10
CA LYS A 182 4.00 -3.69 28.84
C LYS A 182 3.17 -3.29 27.63
N ALA A 183 3.56 -2.29 26.82
CA ALA A 183 2.88 -2.02 25.56
C ALA A 183 2.85 -3.27 24.69
N LYS A 184 1.68 -3.57 24.12
CA LYS A 184 1.50 -4.66 23.15
C LYS A 184 1.77 -4.11 21.76
N VAL A 185 2.60 -4.81 21.00
CA VAL A 185 2.99 -4.41 19.63
C VAL A 185 2.93 -5.59 18.68
N LYS A 186 2.84 -5.30 17.40
CA LYS A 186 2.93 -6.27 16.31
C LYS A 186 4.29 -6.17 15.66
N GLU A 187 5.03 -7.28 15.64
CA GLU A 187 6.31 -7.39 14.94
C GLU A 187 6.06 -8.00 13.56
N TYR A 188 6.37 -7.26 12.51
CA TYR A 188 6.16 -7.69 11.11
C TYR A 188 7.43 -8.22 10.46
N GLU A 189 8.59 -7.72 10.86
CA GLU A 189 9.86 -8.06 10.25
C GLU A 189 10.99 -7.91 11.30
N THR A 190 12.06 -8.66 11.11
CA THR A 190 13.28 -8.50 11.91
C THR A 190 14.47 -8.19 11.00
N SER A 191 15.37 -7.32 11.46
CA SER A 191 16.63 -7.01 10.81
C SER A 191 17.75 -6.99 11.88
N GLY A 192 18.50 -8.07 12.00
CA GLY A 192 19.45 -8.28 13.07
C GLY A 192 18.78 -8.21 14.44
N SER A 193 19.22 -7.29 15.30
CA SER A 193 18.67 -7.05 16.65
C SER A 193 17.51 -6.05 16.69
N TRP A 194 16.84 -5.79 15.56
CA TRP A 194 15.76 -4.84 15.42
C TRP A 194 14.47 -5.50 14.91
N SER A 195 13.36 -5.09 15.48
CA SER A 195 12.01 -5.51 15.10
C SER A 195 11.25 -4.35 14.46
N LYS A 196 10.64 -4.58 13.30
CA LYS A 196 9.78 -3.62 12.61
C LYS A 196 8.37 -3.72 13.17
N LEU A 197 7.81 -2.59 13.61
CA LEU A 197 6.51 -2.51 14.27
C LEU A 197 5.36 -2.12 13.35
N ASP A 198 5.66 -1.50 12.24
CA ASP A 198 4.65 -1.13 11.24
C ASP A 198 5.00 -1.73 9.89
N TYR A 199 4.02 -2.32 9.23
CA TYR A 199 4.22 -2.93 7.91
C TYR A 199 4.49 -1.88 6.83
N CYS A 200 3.96 -0.66 6.99
CA CYS A 200 4.04 0.43 6.02
C CYS A 200 5.06 1.50 6.36
N ALA A 201 5.36 1.71 7.64
CA ALA A 201 6.32 2.71 8.11
C ALA A 201 7.66 2.08 8.47
N ASP A 202 8.73 2.89 8.42
CA ASP A 202 10.04 2.49 8.93
C ASP A 202 10.10 2.75 10.44
N GLU A 203 9.34 1.93 11.19
CA GLU A 203 9.30 1.98 12.66
C GLU A 203 9.97 0.76 13.25
N TRP A 204 11.12 0.98 13.88
CA TRP A 204 12.00 -0.07 14.40
C TRP A 204 12.28 0.09 15.88
N VAL A 205 12.30 -1.02 16.60
CA VAL A 205 12.67 -1.11 18.01
C VAL A 205 13.69 -2.22 18.23
N SER A 206 14.44 -2.14 19.34
CA SER A 206 15.39 -3.21 19.72
C SER A 206 14.66 -4.48 20.12
N THR A 207 14.92 -5.58 19.42
CA THR A 207 14.27 -6.90 19.61
C THR A 207 14.50 -7.46 21.02
N LYS A 208 15.66 -7.19 21.65
CA LYS A 208 15.99 -7.71 23.00
C LYS A 208 15.00 -7.29 24.09
N HIS A 209 14.25 -6.22 23.86
CA HIS A 209 13.24 -5.68 24.79
C HIS A 209 11.80 -6.07 24.41
N LEU A 210 11.63 -7.05 23.53
CA LEU A 210 10.34 -7.60 23.15
C LEU A 210 10.25 -9.08 23.54
N LYS A 211 9.13 -9.49 24.15
CA LYS A 211 8.79 -10.90 24.34
C LYS A 211 7.52 -11.24 23.59
N LYS A 212 7.44 -12.46 23.04
CA LYS A 212 6.20 -12.98 22.44
C LYS A 212 5.08 -12.89 23.46
N THR A 213 3.95 -12.36 23.05
CA THR A 213 2.74 -12.33 23.89
C THR A 213 2.17 -13.75 23.92
N SER A 214 2.01 -14.28 25.12
CA SER A 214 1.32 -15.56 25.36
C SER A 214 -0.17 -15.42 25.09
#